data_25b5b4aa30d6657f181c7c30f045e563
#
_entry.id   25b5b4aa30d6657f181c7c30f045e563
#
_cell.length_a   1.000
_cell.length_b   1.000
_cell.length_c   1.000
_cell.angle_alpha   90.00
_cell.angle_beta   90.00
_cell.angle_gamma   90.00
#
_symmetry.space_group_name_H-M   'P 1'
#
loop_
_entity.id
_entity.type
_entity.pdbx_description
1 polymer ?
#
loop_
_entity_poly.entity_id
_entity_poly.type
_entity_poly.pdbx_seq_one_letter_code
_entity_poly.pdbx_strand_id
1 'polypeptide(L)'
;RLFAISKLSWIKKQRKELDISLEALSHGVCSPSYLSKIENNILVANDDIYNLLFKKLGISTMDTIKEEKIKQMLDLFFKYYMSSDSKIFKVMDELLEYKDEVVSSYLFVQYQLFLLFASEMNSQINISLAEVEAYYSYMDDSQREYFNLFRLSSGNMELSDNEEWIFIRRLKAKANLYAYQKNTFAAYDLYKTCLNYA
;
A
#
# COMPACT_ATOMS: atom_id res chain seq x y z
N ARG A 1 5.32 15.31 -3.71
CA ARG A 1 5.49 14.70 -5.06
C ARG A 1 5.10 13.21 -5.10
N LEU A 2 5.31 12.43 -4.05
CA LEU A 2 4.95 10.99 -3.94
C LEU A 2 3.43 10.73 -4.03
N PHE A 3 2.62 11.65 -3.59
CA PHE A 3 1.16 11.49 -3.49
C PHE A 3 0.39 11.56 -4.82
N ALA A 4 0.96 12.17 -5.84
CA ALA A 4 0.33 12.24 -7.15
C ALA A 4 0.39 10.89 -7.89
N ILE A 5 1.40 10.08 -7.61
CA ILE A 5 1.65 8.83 -8.34
C ILE A 5 0.56 7.78 -8.08
N SER A 6 0.09 7.63 -6.84
CA SER A 6 -0.97 6.66 -6.52
C SER A 6 -2.34 7.02 -7.12
N LYS A 7 -2.73 8.30 -7.13
CA LYS A 7 -3.95 8.78 -7.82
C LYS A 7 -3.89 8.47 -9.31
N LEU A 8 -2.73 8.66 -9.93
CA LEU A 8 -2.49 8.49 -11.37
C LEU A 8 -2.63 7.04 -11.81
N SER A 9 -1.96 6.15 -11.11
CA SER A 9 -1.99 4.71 -11.38
C SER A 9 -3.41 4.15 -11.18
N TRP A 10 -4.15 4.69 -10.21
CA TRP A 10 -5.53 4.29 -9.95
C TRP A 10 -6.50 4.69 -11.08
N ILE A 11 -6.38 5.89 -11.63
CA ILE A 11 -7.16 6.35 -12.80
C ILE A 11 -6.93 5.39 -13.98
N LYS A 12 -5.67 5.09 -14.30
CA LYS A 12 -5.31 4.17 -15.38
C LYS A 12 -5.90 2.78 -15.19
N LYS A 13 -5.81 2.25 -13.95
CA LYS A 13 -6.35 0.95 -13.57
C LYS A 13 -7.86 0.93 -13.79
N GLN A 14 -8.60 1.84 -13.17
CA GLN A 14 -10.06 1.90 -13.24
C GLN A 14 -10.55 2.10 -14.68
N ARG A 15 -9.90 2.99 -15.44
CA ARG A 15 -10.24 3.18 -16.85
C ARG A 15 -10.12 1.88 -17.66
N LYS A 16 -9.04 1.12 -17.45
CA LYS A 16 -8.82 -0.14 -18.15
C LYS A 16 -9.79 -1.23 -17.73
N GLU A 17 -10.10 -1.33 -16.45
CA GLU A 17 -11.06 -2.31 -15.94
C GLU A 17 -12.49 -2.04 -16.45
N LEU A 18 -12.84 -0.77 -16.65
CA LEU A 18 -14.13 -0.36 -17.23
C LEU A 18 -14.13 -0.33 -18.76
N ASP A 19 -13.02 -0.70 -19.42
CA ASP A 19 -12.82 -0.67 -20.87
C ASP A 19 -13.15 0.71 -21.49
N ILE A 20 -12.83 1.80 -20.78
CA ILE A 20 -13.06 3.17 -21.24
C ILE A 20 -11.81 3.66 -22.00
N SER A 21 -12.01 4.24 -23.21
CA SER A 21 -10.91 4.83 -23.99
C SER A 21 -10.36 6.12 -23.34
N LEU A 22 -9.13 6.51 -23.72
CA LEU A 22 -8.56 7.80 -23.28
C LEU A 22 -9.43 8.98 -23.72
N GLU A 23 -9.95 8.92 -24.94
CA GLU A 23 -10.84 9.95 -25.50
C GLU A 23 -12.15 10.06 -24.70
N ALA A 24 -12.76 8.92 -24.39
CA ALA A 24 -14.03 8.89 -23.64
C ALA A 24 -13.85 9.41 -22.20
N LEU A 25 -12.77 9.03 -21.51
CA LEU A 25 -12.53 9.51 -20.15
C LEU A 25 -12.15 10.99 -20.13
N SER A 26 -11.32 11.44 -21.05
CA SER A 26 -10.84 12.83 -21.10
C SER A 26 -11.90 13.83 -21.59
N HIS A 27 -12.93 13.37 -22.31
CA HIS A 27 -13.96 14.24 -22.89
C HIS A 27 -14.59 15.15 -21.84
N GLY A 28 -14.58 16.46 -22.08
CA GLY A 28 -15.11 17.46 -21.16
C GLY A 28 -14.28 17.74 -19.90
N VAL A 29 -13.10 17.12 -19.76
CA VAL A 29 -12.18 17.33 -18.64
C VAL A 29 -10.84 17.88 -19.10
N CYS A 30 -10.19 17.21 -20.07
CA CYS A 30 -8.88 17.57 -20.58
C CYS A 30 -8.67 16.96 -21.98
N SER A 31 -7.51 17.18 -22.61
CA SER A 31 -7.19 16.47 -23.86
C SER A 31 -6.77 15.02 -23.59
N PRO A 32 -6.99 14.08 -24.55
CA PRO A 32 -6.51 12.71 -24.42
C PRO A 32 -5.00 12.61 -24.21
N SER A 33 -4.23 13.48 -24.85
CA SER A 33 -2.77 13.57 -24.69
C SER A 33 -2.37 14.01 -23.28
N TYR A 34 -3.13 14.94 -22.67
CA TYR A 34 -2.92 15.37 -21.29
C TYR A 34 -3.23 14.23 -20.32
N LEU A 35 -4.34 13.53 -20.50
CA LEU A 35 -4.70 12.36 -19.69
C LEU A 35 -3.64 11.25 -19.79
N SER A 36 -3.15 10.96 -21.02
CA SER A 36 -2.07 9.98 -21.23
C SER A 36 -0.79 10.34 -20.44
N LYS A 37 -0.41 11.62 -20.42
CA LYS A 37 0.73 12.09 -19.62
C LYS A 37 0.50 11.92 -18.12
N ILE A 38 -0.72 12.18 -17.65
CA ILE A 38 -1.13 11.92 -16.27
C ILE A 38 -0.97 10.42 -15.96
N GLU A 39 -1.60 9.53 -16.73
CA GLU A 39 -1.58 8.09 -16.51
C GLU A 39 -0.17 7.45 -16.55
N ASN A 40 0.77 8.09 -17.22
CA ASN A 40 2.16 7.65 -17.33
C ASN A 40 3.11 8.39 -16.36
N ASN A 41 2.58 9.11 -15.38
CA ASN A 41 3.35 9.85 -14.36
C ASN A 41 4.29 10.93 -14.92
N ILE A 42 4.04 11.40 -16.14
CA ILE A 42 4.82 12.47 -16.79
C ILE A 42 4.38 13.85 -16.29
N LEU A 43 3.11 13.97 -15.89
CA LEU A 43 2.50 15.21 -15.48
C LEU A 43 1.56 15.00 -14.29
N VAL A 44 1.60 15.94 -13.35
CA VAL A 44 0.66 15.99 -12.21
C VAL A 44 -0.41 17.01 -12.53
N ALA A 45 -1.69 16.60 -12.49
CA ALA A 45 -2.81 17.51 -12.65
C ALA A 45 -3.15 18.23 -11.32
N ASN A 46 -4.00 19.24 -11.40
CA ASN A 46 -4.62 19.81 -10.20
C ASN A 46 -5.74 18.92 -9.67
N ASP A 47 -6.17 19.17 -8.45
CA ASP A 47 -7.18 18.36 -7.77
C ASP A 47 -8.54 18.42 -8.46
N ASP A 48 -8.91 19.51 -9.12
CA ASP A 48 -10.17 19.64 -9.85
C ASP A 48 -10.24 18.64 -11.01
N ILE A 49 -9.14 18.48 -11.76
CA ILE A 49 -9.05 17.51 -12.85
C ILE A 49 -9.16 16.08 -12.30
N TYR A 50 -8.48 15.78 -11.21
CA TYR A 50 -8.58 14.47 -10.56
C TYR A 50 -10.00 14.18 -10.11
N ASN A 51 -10.68 15.12 -9.47
CA ASN A 51 -12.04 14.98 -8.99
C ASN A 51 -13.03 14.73 -10.15
N LEU A 52 -12.85 15.41 -11.28
CA LEU A 52 -13.68 15.20 -12.47
C LEU A 52 -13.45 13.81 -13.08
N LEU A 53 -12.19 13.36 -13.18
CA LEU A 53 -11.84 12.04 -13.68
C LEU A 53 -12.37 10.94 -12.75
N PHE A 54 -12.21 11.09 -11.43
CA PHE A 54 -12.73 10.15 -10.43
C PHE A 54 -14.26 10.05 -10.53
N LYS A 55 -14.95 11.19 -10.64
CA LYS A 55 -16.40 11.20 -10.82
C LYS A 55 -16.85 10.43 -12.07
N LYS A 56 -16.15 10.59 -13.19
CA LYS A 56 -16.44 9.85 -14.44
C LYS A 56 -16.18 8.36 -14.32
N LEU A 57 -15.22 7.96 -13.53
CA LEU A 57 -14.87 6.55 -13.25
C LEU A 57 -15.73 5.92 -12.14
N GLY A 58 -16.65 6.68 -11.53
CA GLY A 58 -17.43 6.20 -10.38
C GLY A 58 -16.60 5.97 -9.12
N ILE A 59 -15.39 6.54 -9.05
CA ILE A 59 -14.54 6.47 -7.88
C ILE A 59 -15.12 7.42 -6.82
N SER A 60 -15.36 6.91 -5.62
CA SER A 60 -15.83 7.73 -4.50
C SER A 60 -14.76 8.77 -4.13
N THR A 61 -15.15 10.03 -4.16
CA THR A 61 -14.36 11.11 -3.58
C THR A 61 -14.67 11.19 -2.10
N MET A 62 -13.75 10.71 -1.28
CA MET A 62 -13.81 10.94 0.16
C MET A 62 -13.74 12.45 0.47
N ASP A 63 -14.29 12.86 1.60
CA ASP A 63 -13.97 14.17 2.15
C ASP A 63 -12.45 14.32 2.31
N THR A 64 -11.91 15.45 1.87
CA THR A 64 -10.45 15.71 1.82
C THR A 64 -9.79 15.56 3.19
N ILE A 65 -10.48 15.94 4.27
CA ILE A 65 -9.97 15.81 5.65
C ILE A 65 -9.87 14.33 6.04
N LYS A 66 -10.89 13.54 5.69
CA LYS A 66 -10.93 12.10 5.96
C LYS A 66 -9.87 11.36 5.14
N GLU A 67 -9.75 11.71 3.86
CA GLU A 67 -8.74 11.15 2.95
C GLU A 67 -7.32 11.36 3.49
N GLU A 68 -6.99 12.59 3.87
CA GLU A 68 -5.68 12.94 4.42
C GLU A 68 -5.41 12.22 5.75
N LYS A 69 -6.45 12.09 6.61
CA LYS A 69 -6.34 11.34 7.87
C LYS A 69 -5.99 9.88 7.62
N ILE A 70 -6.73 9.19 6.74
CA ILE A 70 -6.49 7.77 6.44
C ILE A 70 -5.09 7.57 5.87
N LYS A 71 -4.68 8.44 4.96
CA LYS A 71 -3.35 8.41 4.37
C LYS A 71 -2.24 8.57 5.41
N GLN A 72 -2.34 9.57 6.29
CA GLN A 72 -1.39 9.75 7.39
C GLN A 72 -1.33 8.53 8.30
N MET A 73 -2.46 7.89 8.56
CA MET A 73 -2.52 6.67 9.35
C MET A 73 -1.84 5.48 8.64
N LEU A 74 -2.02 5.34 7.32
CA LEU A 74 -1.31 4.33 6.53
C LEU A 74 0.21 4.55 6.57
N ASP A 75 0.68 5.79 6.42
CA ASP A 75 2.11 6.12 6.51
C ASP A 75 2.66 5.85 7.92
N LEU A 76 1.89 6.19 8.97
CA LEU A 76 2.25 5.91 10.35
C LEU A 76 2.30 4.40 10.64
N PHE A 77 1.41 3.61 10.07
CA PHE A 77 1.43 2.16 10.23
C PHE A 77 2.75 1.58 9.76
N PHE A 78 3.20 1.88 8.55
CA PHE A 78 4.48 1.38 8.03
C PHE A 78 5.67 1.92 8.81
N LYS A 79 5.64 3.19 9.21
CA LYS A 79 6.66 3.76 10.08
C LYS A 79 6.78 3.00 11.41
N TYR A 80 5.66 2.73 12.07
CA TYR A 80 5.62 2.00 13.34
C TYR A 80 6.01 0.53 13.16
N TYR A 81 5.62 -0.10 12.03
CA TYR A 81 6.06 -1.44 11.71
C TYR A 81 7.60 -1.52 11.66
N MET A 82 8.22 -0.66 10.87
CA MET A 82 9.69 -0.67 10.70
C MET A 82 10.47 -0.23 11.94
N SER A 83 9.88 0.57 12.82
CA SER A 83 10.47 0.98 14.10
C SER A 83 10.11 0.07 15.27
N SER A 84 9.25 -0.94 15.06
CA SER A 84 8.74 -1.81 16.11
C SER A 84 8.04 -1.03 17.25
N ASP A 85 7.28 0.03 16.90
CA ASP A 85 6.57 0.83 17.88
C ASP A 85 5.19 0.20 18.18
N SER A 86 4.90 -0.04 19.46
CA SER A 86 3.62 -0.64 19.90
C SER A 86 2.37 0.18 19.53
N LYS A 87 2.53 1.47 19.19
CA LYS A 87 1.44 2.31 18.67
C LYS A 87 0.82 1.79 17.36
N ILE A 88 1.53 0.89 16.67
CA ILE A 88 1.02 0.24 15.44
C ILE A 88 -0.32 -0.43 15.67
N PHE A 89 -0.54 -1.07 16.83
CA PHE A 89 -1.78 -1.80 17.10
C PHE A 89 -2.98 -0.86 17.14
N LYS A 90 -2.85 0.32 17.77
CA LYS A 90 -3.90 1.33 17.78
C LYS A 90 -4.21 1.85 16.37
N VAL A 91 -3.16 2.15 15.59
CA VAL A 91 -3.33 2.63 14.20
C VAL A 91 -3.94 1.55 13.33
N MET A 92 -3.56 0.28 13.52
CA MET A 92 -4.15 -0.86 12.80
C MET A 92 -5.65 -0.97 13.08
N ASP A 93 -6.07 -0.93 14.34
CA ASP A 93 -7.47 -1.05 14.72
C ASP A 93 -8.30 0.09 14.12
N GLU A 94 -7.80 1.33 14.18
CA GLU A 94 -8.47 2.49 13.58
C GLU A 94 -8.55 2.36 12.03
N LEU A 95 -7.50 1.88 11.35
CA LEU A 95 -7.50 1.69 9.90
C LEU A 95 -8.51 0.64 9.45
N LEU A 96 -8.72 -0.41 10.23
CA LEU A 96 -9.68 -1.47 9.89
C LEU A 96 -11.12 -0.96 9.84
N GLU A 97 -11.45 0.12 10.57
CA GLU A 97 -12.76 0.76 10.54
C GLU A 97 -13.07 1.44 9.20
N TYR A 98 -12.04 1.81 8.42
CA TYR A 98 -12.18 2.51 7.13
C TYR A 98 -12.25 1.60 5.91
N LYS A 99 -12.39 0.29 6.09
CA LYS A 99 -12.36 -0.69 5.00
C LYS A 99 -13.32 -0.36 3.87
N ASP A 100 -14.56 -0.05 4.18
CA ASP A 100 -15.62 0.17 3.18
C ASP A 100 -15.42 1.48 2.42
N GLU A 101 -14.88 2.51 3.08
CA GLU A 101 -14.61 3.79 2.43
C GLU A 101 -13.40 3.74 1.50
N VAL A 102 -12.42 2.90 1.81
CA VAL A 102 -11.18 2.82 1.02
C VAL A 102 -11.34 1.97 -0.24
N VAL A 103 -12.27 1.01 -0.27
CA VAL A 103 -12.46 0.06 -1.40
C VAL A 103 -12.62 0.77 -2.75
N SER A 104 -13.30 1.91 -2.80
CA SER A 104 -13.51 2.70 -4.02
C SER A 104 -12.62 3.93 -4.13
N SER A 105 -11.60 4.07 -3.27
CA SER A 105 -10.68 5.21 -3.27
C SER A 105 -9.33 4.87 -3.89
N TYR A 106 -8.56 5.90 -4.26
CA TYR A 106 -7.19 5.70 -4.74
C TYR A 106 -6.22 5.20 -3.65
N LEU A 107 -6.63 5.25 -2.38
CA LEU A 107 -5.86 4.67 -1.26
C LEU A 107 -5.94 3.15 -1.22
N PHE A 108 -6.78 2.54 -2.06
CA PHE A 108 -7.04 1.10 -2.06
C PHE A 108 -5.75 0.26 -2.12
N VAL A 109 -4.82 0.58 -3.03
CA VAL A 109 -3.58 -0.21 -3.20
C VAL A 109 -2.71 -0.14 -1.95
N GLN A 110 -2.55 1.05 -1.35
CA GLN A 110 -1.80 1.21 -0.10
C GLN A 110 -2.51 0.51 1.06
N TYR A 111 -3.84 0.50 1.05
CA TYR A 111 -4.63 -0.22 2.04
C TYR A 111 -4.50 -1.74 1.90
N GLN A 112 -4.43 -2.28 0.68
CA GLN A 112 -4.13 -3.71 0.47
C GLN A 112 -2.75 -4.09 1.02
N LEU A 113 -1.74 -3.25 0.81
CA LEU A 113 -0.43 -3.44 1.43
C LEU A 113 -0.51 -3.39 2.96
N PHE A 114 -1.25 -2.44 3.53
CA PHE A 114 -1.53 -2.40 4.96
C PHE A 114 -2.14 -3.71 5.45
N LEU A 115 -3.20 -4.21 4.81
CA LEU A 115 -3.84 -5.47 5.20
C LEU A 115 -2.86 -6.65 5.13
N LEU A 116 -1.99 -6.70 4.13
CA LEU A 116 -0.98 -7.74 3.98
C LEU A 116 -0.02 -7.76 5.18
N PHE A 117 0.50 -6.61 5.62
CA PHE A 117 1.37 -6.52 6.79
C PHE A 117 0.60 -6.74 8.10
N ALA A 118 -0.64 -6.23 8.19
CA ALA A 118 -1.48 -6.40 9.37
C ALA A 118 -1.91 -7.86 9.58
N SER A 119 -2.04 -8.65 8.51
CA SER A 119 -2.37 -10.08 8.60
C SER A 119 -1.33 -10.90 9.37
N GLU A 120 -0.09 -10.43 9.42
CA GLU A 120 0.95 -11.06 10.25
C GLU A 120 0.70 -10.89 11.76
N MET A 121 -0.04 -9.86 12.15
CA MET A 121 -0.32 -9.50 13.56
C MET A 121 -1.77 -9.80 13.97
N ASN A 122 -2.67 -9.97 13.00
CA ASN A 122 -4.08 -10.25 13.23
C ASN A 122 -4.57 -11.35 12.30
N SER A 123 -4.75 -12.55 12.85
CA SER A 123 -5.17 -13.74 12.10
C SER A 123 -6.60 -13.69 11.54
N GLN A 124 -7.40 -12.68 11.90
CA GLN A 124 -8.72 -12.47 11.31
C GLN A 124 -8.65 -11.76 9.96
N ILE A 125 -7.50 -11.16 9.63
CA ILE A 125 -7.27 -10.54 8.32
C ILE A 125 -6.83 -11.64 7.36
N ASN A 126 -7.71 -11.96 6.42
CA ASN A 126 -7.43 -12.96 5.39
C ASN A 126 -7.12 -12.25 4.06
N ILE A 127 -5.85 -12.21 3.70
CA ILE A 127 -5.33 -11.65 2.45
C ILE A 127 -4.07 -12.42 2.05
N SER A 128 -3.93 -12.71 0.78
CA SER A 128 -2.75 -13.40 0.25
C SER A 128 -1.81 -12.45 -0.48
N LEU A 129 -0.53 -12.83 -0.55
CA LEU A 129 0.46 -12.12 -1.35
C LEU A 129 0.04 -12.00 -2.82
N ALA A 130 -0.55 -13.07 -3.39
CA ALA A 130 -0.99 -13.11 -4.79
C ALA A 130 -2.10 -12.10 -5.08
N GLU A 131 -3.04 -11.89 -4.14
CA GLU A 131 -4.09 -10.86 -4.28
C GLU A 131 -3.49 -9.46 -4.36
N VAL A 132 -2.47 -9.16 -3.55
CA VAL A 132 -1.81 -7.85 -3.56
C VAL A 132 -0.89 -7.70 -4.77
N GLU A 133 -0.25 -8.78 -5.22
CA GLU A 133 0.61 -8.80 -6.42
C GLU A 133 -0.13 -8.40 -7.69
N ALA A 134 -1.43 -8.69 -7.78
CA ALA A 134 -2.28 -8.26 -8.90
C ALA A 134 -2.28 -6.75 -9.10
N TYR A 135 -1.96 -5.97 -8.06
CA TYR A 135 -1.88 -4.50 -8.10
C TYR A 135 -0.46 -3.98 -8.28
N TYR A 136 0.55 -4.83 -8.41
CA TYR A 136 1.97 -4.43 -8.45
C TYR A 136 2.28 -3.38 -9.53
N SER A 137 1.69 -3.52 -10.73
CA SER A 137 1.89 -2.56 -11.83
C SER A 137 1.30 -1.17 -11.54
N TYR A 138 0.42 -1.05 -10.56
CA TYR A 138 -0.24 0.20 -10.16
C TYR A 138 0.39 0.82 -8.90
N MET A 139 1.37 0.14 -8.29
CA MET A 139 2.09 0.63 -7.12
C MET A 139 3.07 1.73 -7.51
N ASP A 140 3.21 2.73 -6.64
CA ASP A 140 4.34 3.65 -6.69
C ASP A 140 5.63 2.99 -6.15
N ASP A 141 6.76 3.69 -6.26
CA ASP A 141 8.06 3.13 -5.89
C ASP A 141 8.13 2.74 -4.40
N SER A 142 7.53 3.54 -3.52
CA SER A 142 7.48 3.24 -2.08
C SER A 142 6.61 2.02 -1.77
N GLN A 143 5.46 1.91 -2.44
CA GLN A 143 4.57 0.76 -2.30
C GLN A 143 5.22 -0.52 -2.84
N ARG A 144 5.94 -0.45 -3.96
CA ARG A 144 6.72 -1.57 -4.50
C ARG A 144 7.83 -2.01 -3.55
N GLU A 145 8.50 -1.04 -2.91
CA GLU A 145 9.53 -1.34 -1.91
C GLU A 145 8.94 -2.14 -0.74
N TYR A 146 7.82 -1.71 -0.16
CA TYR A 146 7.14 -2.47 0.89
C TYR A 146 6.64 -3.83 0.40
N PHE A 147 6.05 -3.91 -0.79
CA PHE A 147 5.59 -5.18 -1.35
C PHE A 147 6.75 -6.16 -1.54
N ASN A 148 7.86 -5.73 -2.13
CA ASN A 148 9.05 -6.55 -2.32
C ASN A 148 9.66 -6.98 -0.98
N LEU A 149 9.68 -6.10 0.00
CA LEU A 149 10.12 -6.40 1.36
C LEU A 149 9.26 -7.51 2.00
N PHE A 150 7.94 -7.49 1.78
CA PHE A 150 7.06 -8.56 2.25
C PHE A 150 7.33 -9.87 1.50
N ARG A 151 7.45 -9.82 0.17
CA ARG A 151 7.70 -10.98 -0.68
C ARG A 151 8.99 -11.71 -0.34
N LEU A 152 10.08 -10.99 -0.07
CA LEU A 152 11.38 -11.55 0.31
C LEU A 152 11.29 -12.42 1.58
N SER A 153 10.40 -12.06 2.50
CA SER A 153 10.24 -12.83 3.75
C SER A 153 9.27 -14.02 3.65
N SER A 154 8.60 -14.17 2.51
CA SER A 154 7.59 -15.22 2.30
C SER A 154 8.12 -16.41 1.49
N GLY A 155 9.35 -16.36 0.98
CA GLY A 155 9.92 -17.39 0.11
C GLY A 155 11.40 -17.71 0.37
N ASN A 156 11.81 -18.92 -0.02
CA ASN A 156 13.22 -19.35 -0.04
C ASN A 156 13.91 -18.74 -1.28
N MET A 157 14.18 -17.44 -1.25
CA MET A 157 14.95 -16.78 -2.31
C MET A 157 16.40 -16.58 -1.83
N GLU A 158 17.36 -16.78 -2.72
CA GLU A 158 18.72 -16.29 -2.50
C GLU A 158 18.68 -14.77 -2.52
N LEU A 159 19.11 -14.16 -1.41
CA LEU A 159 19.12 -12.72 -1.20
C LEU A 159 20.49 -12.17 -1.60
N SER A 160 20.52 -11.01 -2.24
CA SER A 160 21.76 -10.23 -2.35
C SER A 160 22.13 -9.61 -0.98
N ASP A 161 23.39 -9.22 -0.78
CA ASP A 161 23.87 -8.64 0.50
C ASP A 161 23.00 -7.47 0.99
N ASN A 162 22.53 -6.61 0.08
CA ASN A 162 21.66 -5.49 0.42
C ASN A 162 20.24 -5.94 0.81
N GLU A 163 19.72 -6.97 0.15
CA GLU A 163 18.39 -7.54 0.46
C GLU A 163 18.41 -8.31 1.77
N GLU A 164 19.51 -8.98 2.08
CA GLU A 164 19.71 -9.69 3.33
C GLU A 164 19.62 -8.76 4.55
N TRP A 165 20.27 -7.60 4.51
CA TRP A 165 20.19 -6.63 5.60
C TRP A 165 18.78 -6.07 5.80
N ILE A 166 18.07 -5.76 4.73
CA ILE A 166 16.69 -5.27 4.77
C ILE A 166 15.77 -6.37 5.31
N PHE A 167 15.98 -7.62 4.87
CA PHE A 167 15.24 -8.78 5.34
C PHE A 167 15.42 -9.02 6.84
N ILE A 168 16.65 -9.01 7.36
CA ILE A 168 16.94 -9.15 8.78
C ILE A 168 16.25 -8.05 9.59
N ARG A 169 16.33 -6.80 9.13
CA ARG A 169 15.67 -5.67 9.78
C ARG A 169 14.17 -5.87 9.89
N ARG A 170 13.53 -6.36 8.82
CA ARG A 170 12.10 -6.67 8.82
C ARG A 170 11.75 -7.82 9.77
N LEU A 171 12.50 -8.92 9.75
CA LEU A 171 12.29 -10.04 10.67
C LEU A 171 12.40 -9.59 12.12
N LYS A 172 13.37 -8.76 12.44
CA LYS A 172 13.54 -8.18 13.77
C LYS A 172 12.35 -7.30 14.17
N ALA A 173 11.86 -6.46 13.26
CA ALA A 173 10.68 -5.64 13.50
C ALA A 173 9.46 -6.51 13.81
N LYS A 174 9.21 -7.53 13.01
CA LYS A 174 8.12 -8.50 13.20
C LYS A 174 8.26 -9.26 14.53
N ALA A 175 9.46 -9.71 14.88
CA ALA A 175 9.72 -10.38 16.14
C ALA A 175 9.39 -9.50 17.35
N ASN A 176 9.80 -8.22 17.33
CA ASN A 176 9.46 -7.26 18.36
C ASN A 176 7.94 -7.06 18.50
N LEU A 177 7.22 -6.98 17.37
CA LEU A 177 5.76 -6.82 17.39
C LEU A 177 5.06 -8.06 17.97
N TYR A 178 5.53 -9.26 17.66
CA TYR A 178 5.05 -10.49 18.30
C TYR A 178 5.33 -10.54 19.81
N ALA A 179 6.50 -10.03 20.24
CA ALA A 179 6.80 -9.92 21.66
C ALA A 179 5.83 -8.96 22.39
N TYR A 180 5.46 -7.84 21.77
CA TYR A 180 4.41 -6.96 22.33
C TYR A 180 3.06 -7.66 22.47
N GLN A 181 2.71 -8.53 21.51
CA GLN A 181 1.49 -9.34 21.57
C GLN A 181 1.60 -10.52 22.55
N LYS A 182 2.71 -10.66 23.27
CA LYS A 182 3.00 -11.80 24.15
C LYS A 182 3.08 -13.15 23.41
N ASN A 183 3.26 -13.13 22.10
CA ASN A 183 3.54 -14.32 21.29
C ASN A 183 5.05 -14.62 21.32
N THR A 184 5.52 -15.07 22.48
CA THR A 184 6.95 -15.28 22.77
C THR A 184 7.56 -16.37 21.92
N PHE A 185 6.81 -17.40 21.54
CA PHE A 185 7.28 -18.49 20.70
C PHE A 185 7.60 -17.99 19.27
N ALA A 186 6.65 -17.31 18.62
CA ALA A 186 6.85 -16.77 17.30
C ALA A 186 7.94 -15.68 17.29
N ALA A 187 8.02 -14.85 18.33
CA ALA A 187 9.09 -13.87 18.46
C ALA A 187 10.47 -14.55 18.56
N TYR A 188 10.59 -15.61 19.38
CA TYR A 188 11.85 -16.36 19.55
C TYR A 188 12.33 -16.99 18.24
N ASP A 189 11.43 -17.63 17.47
CA ASP A 189 11.77 -18.26 16.19
C ASP A 189 12.31 -17.24 15.19
N LEU A 190 11.69 -16.04 15.12
CA LEU A 190 12.18 -14.98 14.26
C LEU A 190 13.53 -14.41 14.69
N TYR A 191 13.75 -14.22 16.01
CA TYR A 191 15.06 -13.80 16.51
C TYR A 191 16.15 -14.85 16.21
N LYS A 192 15.83 -16.14 16.37
CA LYS A 192 16.74 -17.23 16.02
C LYS A 192 17.07 -17.21 14.52
N THR A 193 16.07 -16.97 13.67
CA THR A 193 16.30 -16.81 12.24
C THR A 193 17.24 -15.64 11.94
N CYS A 194 17.04 -14.48 12.58
CA CYS A 194 17.95 -13.33 12.42
C CYS A 194 19.41 -13.67 12.76
N LEU A 195 19.65 -14.51 13.78
CA LEU A 195 20.98 -14.91 14.18
C LEU A 195 21.70 -15.82 13.16
N ASN A 196 20.94 -16.54 12.33
CA ASN A 196 21.53 -17.39 11.28
C ASN A 196 22.06 -16.58 10.08
N TYR A 197 21.68 -15.30 9.97
CA TYR A 197 22.15 -14.35 8.94
C TYR A 197 23.18 -13.35 9.49
N ALA A 198 23.53 -13.40 10.77
CA ALA A 198 24.53 -12.54 11.39
C ALA A 198 25.88 -13.22 11.48
#